data_fd78e85e414a4abfb565d197b3dcddb6
#
_entry.id   fd78e85e414a4abfb565d197b3dcddb6
#
_cell.length_a   1.000
_cell.length_b   1.000
_cell.length_c   1.000
_cell.angle_alpha   90.00
_cell.angle_beta   90.00
_cell.angle_gamma   90.00
#
_symmetry.space_group_name_H-M   'P 1'
#
loop_
_entity.id
_entity.type
_entity.pdbx_description
1 polymer ?
#
loop_
_entity_poly.entity_id
_entity_poly.type
_entity_poly.pdbx_seq_one_letter_code
_entity_poly.pdbx_strand_id
1 'polypeptide(L)'
;MPTQRVGIRVEDTELDGVLHLPDTGAVGGTAVLHGFGGHPDQPHIVATCQALANAGVAALRFAYRDHQPPRMTLASGLADAAGAIRVLKAHPDVPERLGIVGFSFGGTVAALVAGRDSRIRAAVLAAAPAVAGPHFTAWSNDETWKPMAELSRTRARVLLIWGSRDSQVPFENAERYAAVLSQARVPNRIVTIEGADHDFAPAGARAKMTETVAEWMRETLQA
;
A
#
# COMPACT_ATOMS: atom_id res chain seq x y z
N MET A 1 2.06 21.88 1.14
CA MET A 1 2.25 20.71 2.04
C MET A 1 3.73 20.48 2.26
N PRO A 2 4.19 20.47 3.50
CA PRO A 2 5.58 20.21 3.81
C PRO A 2 5.93 18.73 3.54
N THR A 3 7.14 18.50 3.06
CA THR A 3 7.74 17.18 2.94
C THR A 3 9.01 17.14 3.78
N GLN A 4 9.23 16.01 4.44
CA GLN A 4 10.41 15.78 5.27
C GLN A 4 11.13 14.51 4.79
N ARG A 5 12.45 14.57 4.65
CA ARG A 5 13.26 13.35 4.50
C ARG A 5 13.40 12.65 5.83
N VAL A 6 13.22 11.35 5.83
CA VAL A 6 13.31 10.51 7.05
C VAL A 6 14.14 9.26 6.75
N GLY A 7 15.01 8.88 7.68
CA GLY A 7 15.68 7.59 7.65
C GLY A 7 14.77 6.50 8.20
N ILE A 8 14.69 5.37 7.50
CA ILE A 8 13.94 4.20 7.93
C ILE A 8 14.94 3.09 8.26
N ARG A 9 15.22 2.90 9.54
CA ARG A 9 16.15 1.86 9.96
C ARG A 9 15.49 0.48 9.93
N VAL A 10 16.12 -0.43 9.17
CA VAL A 10 15.68 -1.82 9.05
C VAL A 10 16.92 -2.72 9.14
N GLU A 11 17.03 -3.46 10.24
CA GLU A 11 18.22 -4.24 10.54
C GLU A 11 19.49 -3.36 10.50
N ASP A 12 20.47 -3.70 9.66
CA ASP A 12 21.73 -2.96 9.50
C ASP A 12 21.67 -1.93 8.33
N THR A 13 20.50 -1.70 7.74
CA THR A 13 20.29 -0.80 6.61
C THR A 13 19.42 0.40 7.01
N GLU A 14 19.72 1.56 6.44
CA GLU A 14 18.87 2.74 6.52
C GLU A 14 18.34 3.06 5.12
N LEU A 15 17.01 3.14 5.00
CA LEU A 15 16.31 3.45 3.75
C LEU A 15 15.94 4.92 3.73
N ASP A 16 16.00 5.54 2.53
CA ASP A 16 15.54 6.89 2.32
C ASP A 16 14.02 6.94 2.17
N GLY A 17 13.35 7.70 3.04
CA GLY A 17 11.93 7.97 3.00
C GLY A 17 11.61 9.44 2.81
N VAL A 18 10.43 9.72 2.25
CA VAL A 18 9.84 11.05 2.14
C VAL A 18 8.48 11.02 2.82
N LEU A 19 8.37 11.73 3.93
CA LEU A 19 7.13 11.91 4.67
C LEU A 19 6.44 13.19 4.16
N HIS A 20 5.20 13.03 3.70
CA HIS A 20 4.29 14.11 3.33
C HIS A 20 3.38 14.37 4.51
N LEU A 21 3.41 15.59 5.04
CA LEU A 21 2.58 16.00 6.17
C LEU A 21 1.43 16.90 5.70
N PRO A 22 0.24 16.77 6.29
CA PRO A 22 -0.83 17.74 6.06
C PRO A 22 -0.45 19.11 6.62
N ASP A 23 -1.01 20.19 6.06
CA ASP A 23 -0.79 21.56 6.56
C ASP A 23 -1.46 21.80 7.93
N THR A 24 -2.46 21.01 8.27
CA THR A 24 -3.12 20.93 9.58
C THR A 24 -2.86 19.57 10.21
N GLY A 25 -3.06 19.39 11.48
CA GLY A 25 -2.75 18.13 12.19
C GLY A 25 -3.27 16.88 11.49
N ALA A 26 -2.46 15.83 11.46
CA ALA A 26 -2.82 14.57 10.81
C ALA A 26 -3.90 13.80 11.59
N VAL A 27 -4.81 13.12 10.88
CA VAL A 27 -5.79 12.19 11.47
C VAL A 27 -5.22 10.80 11.69
N GLY A 28 -4.10 10.50 11.03
CA GLY A 28 -3.36 9.23 11.08
C GLY A 28 -2.22 9.24 10.08
N GLY A 29 -1.50 8.12 9.99
CA GLY A 29 -0.37 7.95 9.08
C GLY A 29 -0.46 6.68 8.25
N THR A 30 0.06 6.71 7.03
CA THR A 30 0.08 5.55 6.12
C THR A 30 1.43 5.40 5.42
N ALA A 31 1.92 4.17 5.31
CA ALA A 31 3.02 3.83 4.40
C ALA A 31 2.46 3.60 2.99
N VAL A 32 3.14 4.13 1.97
CA VAL A 32 2.78 3.98 0.56
C VAL A 32 3.88 3.20 -0.15
N LEU A 33 3.53 2.01 -0.63
CA LEU A 33 4.44 0.99 -1.13
C LEU A 33 4.37 0.89 -2.65
N HIS A 34 5.51 1.03 -3.33
CA HIS A 34 5.60 0.89 -4.79
C HIS A 34 5.63 -0.59 -5.25
N GLY A 35 5.47 -0.83 -6.55
CA GLY A 35 5.50 -2.15 -7.17
C GLY A 35 6.90 -2.74 -7.32
N PHE A 36 6.97 -3.97 -7.86
CA PHE A 36 8.22 -4.69 -8.13
C PHE A 36 9.06 -3.94 -9.17
N GLY A 37 10.35 -3.73 -8.87
CA GLY A 37 11.24 -2.96 -9.75
C GLY A 37 10.88 -1.48 -9.89
N GLY A 38 9.90 -1.01 -9.10
CA GLY A 38 9.43 0.37 -9.10
C GLY A 38 10.30 1.30 -8.25
N HIS A 39 9.83 2.53 -8.08
CA HIS A 39 10.50 3.56 -7.31
C HIS A 39 9.48 4.45 -6.58
N PRO A 40 9.79 4.98 -5.38
CA PRO A 40 8.87 5.84 -4.64
C PRO A 40 8.54 7.16 -5.35
N ASP A 41 9.31 7.57 -6.36
CA ASP A 41 9.06 8.79 -7.14
C ASP A 41 8.21 8.54 -8.40
N GLN A 42 7.66 7.35 -8.60
CA GLN A 42 6.71 7.10 -9.68
C GLN A 42 5.47 8.03 -9.54
N PRO A 43 4.92 8.53 -10.68
CA PRO A 43 3.86 9.54 -10.64
C PRO A 43 2.64 9.16 -9.81
N HIS A 44 2.20 7.91 -9.84
CA HIS A 44 1.06 7.44 -9.06
C HIS A 44 1.37 7.35 -7.56
N ILE A 45 2.61 7.01 -7.16
CA ILE A 45 3.04 6.98 -5.76
C ILE A 45 3.08 8.40 -5.18
N VAL A 46 3.75 9.32 -5.88
CA VAL A 46 3.87 10.73 -5.45
C VAL A 46 2.49 11.38 -5.36
N ALA A 47 1.65 11.21 -6.40
CA ALA A 47 0.31 11.75 -6.43
C ALA A 47 -0.57 11.21 -5.29
N THR A 48 -0.44 9.91 -4.95
CA THR A 48 -1.14 9.30 -3.82
C THR A 48 -0.71 9.94 -2.50
N CYS A 49 0.59 10.11 -2.26
CA CYS A 49 1.08 10.77 -1.04
C CYS A 49 0.60 12.22 -0.93
N GLN A 50 0.56 12.96 -2.04
CA GLN A 50 0.05 14.34 -2.08
C GLN A 50 -1.45 14.38 -1.77
N ALA A 51 -2.24 13.49 -2.38
CA ALA A 51 -3.68 13.42 -2.14
C ALA A 51 -4.00 13.04 -0.68
N LEU A 52 -3.26 12.10 -0.10
CA LEU A 52 -3.38 11.70 1.31
C LEU A 52 -3.09 12.88 2.23
N ALA A 53 -1.97 13.58 2.03
CA ALA A 53 -1.61 14.73 2.86
C ALA A 53 -2.64 15.88 2.72
N ASN A 54 -3.17 16.13 1.51
CA ASN A 54 -4.27 17.08 1.30
C ASN A 54 -5.55 16.69 2.06
N ALA A 55 -5.78 15.38 2.19
CA ALA A 55 -6.93 14.84 2.93
C ALA A 55 -6.69 14.76 4.45
N GLY A 56 -5.55 15.22 4.97
CA GLY A 56 -5.23 15.18 6.39
C GLY A 56 -4.59 13.87 6.88
N VAL A 57 -4.06 13.03 5.99
CA VAL A 57 -3.37 11.79 6.34
C VAL A 57 -1.88 11.93 6.04
N ALA A 58 -1.02 11.77 7.03
CA ALA A 58 0.42 11.73 6.82
C ALA A 58 0.81 10.51 5.97
N ALA A 59 1.63 10.69 4.93
CA ALA A 59 1.97 9.65 3.98
C ALA A 59 3.48 9.49 3.81
N LEU A 60 4.00 8.31 4.10
CA LEU A 60 5.42 7.97 3.99
C LEU A 60 5.65 7.06 2.78
N ARG A 61 6.39 7.54 1.79
CA ARG A 61 6.89 6.74 0.66
C ARG A 61 8.39 6.52 0.82
N PHE A 62 8.89 5.39 0.35
CA PHE A 62 10.31 5.03 0.46
C PHE A 62 10.71 4.03 -0.63
N ALA A 63 12.01 3.92 -0.92
CA ALA A 63 12.56 2.86 -1.75
C ALA A 63 12.81 1.62 -0.91
N TYR A 64 12.36 0.45 -1.37
CA TYR A 64 12.78 -0.82 -0.74
C TYR A 64 14.30 -1.00 -0.86
N ARG A 65 14.93 -1.66 0.13
CA ARG A 65 16.39 -1.92 0.14
C ARG A 65 16.89 -2.61 -1.11
N ASP A 66 16.10 -3.52 -1.63
CA ASP A 66 16.40 -4.35 -2.80
C ASP A 66 15.40 -4.08 -3.92
N HIS A 67 15.13 -2.79 -4.24
CA HIS A 67 14.09 -2.40 -5.21
C HIS A 67 14.40 -2.82 -6.65
N GLN A 68 15.60 -3.28 -6.95
CA GLN A 68 16.00 -3.75 -8.27
C GLN A 68 15.89 -5.29 -8.37
N PRO A 69 15.21 -5.83 -9.41
CA PRO A 69 15.23 -7.25 -9.69
C PRO A 69 16.67 -7.77 -9.92
N PRO A 70 16.99 -9.01 -9.52
CA PRO A 70 16.13 -10.04 -8.91
C PRO A 70 16.13 -10.04 -7.38
N ARG A 71 16.73 -9.03 -6.73
CA ARG A 71 16.98 -9.03 -5.28
C ARG A 71 15.74 -8.78 -4.43
N MET A 72 14.71 -8.14 -4.99
CA MET A 72 13.50 -7.80 -4.27
C MET A 72 12.73 -9.08 -3.87
N THR A 73 12.56 -9.30 -2.57
CA THR A 73 11.84 -10.45 -2.00
C THR A 73 10.66 -10.00 -1.14
N LEU A 74 9.71 -10.89 -0.90
CA LEU A 74 8.64 -10.61 0.06
C LEU A 74 9.17 -10.37 1.47
N ALA A 75 10.16 -11.14 1.88
CA ALA A 75 10.75 -11.02 3.22
C ALA A 75 11.38 -9.64 3.42
N SER A 76 12.19 -9.17 2.45
CA SER A 76 12.77 -7.82 2.51
C SER A 76 11.68 -6.75 2.45
N GLY A 77 10.70 -6.89 1.55
CA GLY A 77 9.58 -5.94 1.45
C GLY A 77 8.74 -5.82 2.73
N LEU A 78 8.50 -6.94 3.41
CA LEU A 78 7.81 -6.97 4.71
C LEU A 78 8.61 -6.27 5.81
N ALA A 79 9.92 -6.54 5.90
CA ALA A 79 10.79 -5.93 6.89
C ALA A 79 10.88 -4.40 6.69
N ASP A 80 10.99 -3.96 5.42
CA ASP A 80 11.06 -2.55 5.05
C ASP A 80 9.73 -1.82 5.34
N ALA A 81 8.60 -2.41 5.00
CA ALA A 81 7.27 -1.88 5.32
C ALA A 81 7.06 -1.77 6.84
N ALA A 82 7.48 -2.78 7.60
CA ALA A 82 7.44 -2.72 9.07
C ALA A 82 8.32 -1.60 9.63
N GLY A 83 9.47 -1.33 9.00
CA GLY A 83 10.32 -0.18 9.30
C GLY A 83 9.60 1.15 9.11
N ALA A 84 8.94 1.33 7.95
CA ALA A 84 8.17 2.53 7.64
C ALA A 84 7.02 2.74 8.64
N ILE A 85 6.30 1.69 9.03
CA ILE A 85 5.27 1.75 10.06
C ILE A 85 5.83 2.19 11.42
N ARG A 86 7.04 1.72 11.79
CA ARG A 86 7.70 2.18 13.03
C ARG A 86 8.01 3.68 13.00
N VAL A 87 8.50 4.19 11.86
CA VAL A 87 8.78 5.63 11.69
C VAL A 87 7.50 6.45 11.84
N LEU A 88 6.41 6.07 11.16
CA LEU A 88 5.12 6.74 11.30
C LEU A 88 4.63 6.75 12.75
N LYS A 89 4.71 5.61 13.42
CA LYS A 89 4.29 5.48 14.83
C LYS A 89 5.10 6.37 15.79
N ALA A 90 6.39 6.55 15.51
CA ALA A 90 7.28 7.33 16.36
C ALA A 90 7.24 8.84 16.07
N HIS A 91 6.59 9.25 14.95
CA HIS A 91 6.58 10.65 14.54
C HIS A 91 5.58 11.46 15.40
N PRO A 92 6.02 12.59 16.02
CA PRO A 92 5.20 13.33 16.98
C PRO A 92 3.90 13.92 16.37
N ASP A 93 3.91 14.24 15.07
CA ASP A 93 2.77 14.83 14.37
C ASP A 93 1.83 13.79 13.75
N VAL A 94 2.09 12.48 13.97
CA VAL A 94 1.28 11.38 13.41
C VAL A 94 0.60 10.63 14.55
N PRO A 95 -0.73 10.67 14.65
CA PRO A 95 -1.48 9.86 15.62
C PRO A 95 -1.27 8.36 15.39
N GLU A 96 -1.42 7.55 16.46
CA GLU A 96 -1.31 6.07 16.40
C GLU A 96 -2.47 5.40 15.65
N ARG A 97 -2.94 6.00 14.57
CA ARG A 97 -3.94 5.48 13.64
C ARG A 97 -3.25 5.19 12.33
N LEU A 98 -2.92 3.93 12.11
CA LEU A 98 -2.03 3.53 11.03
C LEU A 98 -2.78 2.86 9.89
N GLY A 99 -2.36 3.18 8.68
CA GLY A 99 -2.81 2.56 7.46
C GLY A 99 -1.65 2.11 6.58
N ILE A 100 -1.99 1.42 5.50
CA ILE A 100 -1.05 0.98 4.49
C ILE A 100 -1.70 1.03 3.10
N VAL A 101 -0.97 1.57 2.13
CA VAL A 101 -1.36 1.61 0.72
C VAL A 101 -0.28 0.91 -0.08
N GLY A 102 -0.64 -0.04 -0.93
CA GLY A 102 0.35 -0.73 -1.76
C GLY A 102 -0.11 -0.92 -3.20
N PHE A 103 0.83 -0.78 -4.12
CA PHE A 103 0.62 -0.94 -5.55
C PHE A 103 1.32 -2.21 -6.04
N SER A 104 0.63 -3.05 -6.82
CA SER A 104 1.18 -4.28 -7.40
C SER A 104 1.84 -5.15 -6.32
N PHE A 105 3.13 -5.45 -6.42
CA PHE A 105 3.90 -6.12 -5.36
C PHE A 105 3.73 -5.44 -3.99
N GLY A 106 3.82 -4.12 -3.94
CA GLY A 106 3.56 -3.36 -2.71
C GLY A 106 2.16 -3.61 -2.14
N GLY A 107 1.17 -3.87 -3.00
CA GLY A 107 -0.18 -4.28 -2.59
C GLY A 107 -0.21 -5.66 -1.93
N THR A 108 0.57 -6.61 -2.44
CA THR A 108 0.75 -7.92 -1.80
C THR A 108 1.45 -7.79 -0.45
N VAL A 109 2.51 -6.96 -0.36
CA VAL A 109 3.17 -6.64 0.91
C VAL A 109 2.18 -6.00 1.89
N ALA A 110 1.35 -5.05 1.41
CA ALA A 110 0.32 -4.40 2.22
C ALA A 110 -0.71 -5.40 2.77
N ALA A 111 -1.13 -6.39 1.96
CA ALA A 111 -2.02 -7.47 2.40
C ALA A 111 -1.41 -8.29 3.54
N LEU A 112 -0.13 -8.67 3.40
CA LEU A 112 0.60 -9.45 4.40
C LEU A 112 0.81 -8.65 5.70
N VAL A 113 1.19 -7.37 5.59
CA VAL A 113 1.37 -6.48 6.76
C VAL A 113 0.04 -6.28 7.48
N ALA A 114 -1.04 -5.97 6.75
CA ALA A 114 -2.35 -5.76 7.35
C ALA A 114 -2.89 -7.01 8.05
N GLY A 115 -2.56 -8.20 7.55
CA GLY A 115 -2.94 -9.47 8.19
C GLY A 115 -2.14 -9.80 9.45
N ARG A 116 -0.90 -9.31 9.56
CA ARG A 116 0.03 -9.61 10.66
C ARG A 116 0.10 -8.53 11.74
N ASP A 117 -0.20 -7.28 11.39
CA ASP A 117 -0.13 -6.15 12.31
C ASP A 117 -1.54 -5.60 12.61
N SER A 118 -2.06 -5.95 13.77
CA SER A 118 -3.40 -5.56 14.23
C SER A 118 -3.55 -4.04 14.49
N ARG A 119 -2.46 -3.27 14.42
CA ARG A 119 -2.48 -1.80 14.55
C ARG A 119 -2.89 -1.13 13.24
N ILE A 120 -2.80 -1.84 12.10
CA ILE A 120 -3.27 -1.34 10.82
C ILE A 120 -4.79 -1.31 10.81
N ARG A 121 -5.37 -0.11 10.67
CA ARG A 121 -6.83 0.12 10.65
C ARG A 121 -7.40 0.22 9.25
N ALA A 122 -6.58 0.67 8.30
CA ALA A 122 -6.97 0.87 6.89
C ALA A 122 -5.92 0.26 5.96
N ALA A 123 -6.34 -0.52 4.99
CA ALA A 123 -5.46 -1.07 3.97
C ALA A 123 -6.03 -0.80 2.57
N VAL A 124 -5.19 -0.36 1.64
CA VAL A 124 -5.52 -0.22 0.23
C VAL A 124 -4.62 -1.11 -0.60
N LEU A 125 -5.21 -2.00 -1.38
CA LEU A 125 -4.52 -2.89 -2.30
C LEU A 125 -4.85 -2.44 -3.73
N ALA A 126 -3.89 -1.79 -4.40
CA ALA A 126 -4.03 -1.32 -5.76
C ALA A 126 -3.34 -2.32 -6.71
N ALA A 127 -4.11 -2.91 -7.61
CA ALA A 127 -3.62 -3.87 -8.61
C ALA A 127 -2.71 -4.97 -8.03
N ALA A 128 -3.06 -5.50 -6.86
CA ALA A 128 -2.23 -6.40 -6.05
C ALA A 128 -2.38 -7.87 -6.48
N PRO A 129 -1.30 -8.60 -6.83
CA PRO A 129 -1.38 -10.03 -7.08
C PRO A 129 -1.84 -10.81 -5.84
N ALA A 130 -2.93 -11.57 -5.97
CA ALA A 130 -3.42 -12.47 -4.93
C ALA A 130 -2.81 -13.88 -5.02
N VAL A 131 -2.38 -14.25 -6.22
CA VAL A 131 -1.73 -15.53 -6.52
C VAL A 131 -0.45 -15.28 -7.31
N ALA A 132 0.54 -16.14 -7.10
CA ALA A 132 1.75 -16.14 -7.91
C ALA A 132 1.39 -16.58 -9.34
N GLY A 133 1.47 -15.65 -10.29
CA GLY A 133 1.25 -15.91 -11.71
C GLY A 133 2.57 -16.10 -12.46
N PRO A 134 2.54 -16.33 -13.76
CA PRO A 134 3.73 -16.55 -14.59
C PRO A 134 4.77 -15.43 -14.50
N HIS A 135 4.32 -14.20 -14.25
CA HIS A 135 5.18 -13.02 -14.08
C HIS A 135 5.80 -12.91 -12.69
N PHE A 136 5.36 -13.75 -11.73
CA PHE A 136 5.77 -13.72 -10.33
C PHE A 136 6.34 -15.08 -9.87
N THR A 137 6.87 -15.86 -10.79
CA THR A 137 7.43 -17.21 -10.51
C THR A 137 8.57 -17.19 -9.49
N ALA A 138 9.33 -16.10 -9.41
CA ALA A 138 10.36 -15.93 -8.39
C ALA A 138 9.80 -15.95 -6.94
N TRP A 139 8.51 -15.70 -6.77
CA TRP A 139 7.85 -15.70 -5.47
C TRP A 139 6.92 -16.90 -5.25
N SER A 140 6.67 -17.70 -6.29
CA SER A 140 5.77 -18.86 -6.20
C SER A 140 6.24 -19.95 -5.25
N ASN A 141 7.54 -20.04 -5.01
CA ASN A 141 8.17 -20.99 -4.09
C ASN A 141 8.39 -20.42 -2.67
N ASP A 142 8.03 -19.15 -2.44
CA ASP A 142 8.11 -18.56 -1.11
C ASP A 142 6.90 -19.02 -0.27
N GLU A 143 7.14 -19.86 0.74
CA GLU A 143 6.10 -20.34 1.65
C GLU A 143 5.39 -19.21 2.40
N THR A 144 6.00 -18.02 2.48
CA THR A 144 5.40 -16.81 3.06
C THR A 144 4.39 -16.14 2.14
N TRP A 145 4.32 -16.54 0.86
CA TRP A 145 3.36 -16.06 -0.12
C TRP A 145 1.94 -16.59 0.16
N LYS A 146 1.31 -16.05 1.17
CA LYS A 146 -0.08 -16.38 1.53
C LYS A 146 -0.91 -15.12 1.75
N PRO A 147 -0.93 -14.15 0.81
CA PRO A 147 -1.53 -12.83 1.06
C PRO A 147 -3.03 -12.93 1.38
N MET A 148 -3.76 -13.81 0.73
CA MET A 148 -5.19 -14.01 1.01
C MET A 148 -5.43 -14.58 2.41
N ALA A 149 -4.66 -15.61 2.81
CA ALA A 149 -4.82 -16.25 4.12
C ALA A 149 -4.42 -15.31 5.26
N GLU A 150 -3.38 -14.49 5.07
CA GLU A 150 -3.00 -13.50 6.08
C GLU A 150 -4.01 -12.35 6.13
N LEU A 151 -4.41 -11.81 4.97
CA LEU A 151 -5.36 -10.71 4.91
C LEU A 151 -6.72 -11.07 5.50
N SER A 152 -7.15 -12.33 5.42
CA SER A 152 -8.41 -12.78 6.04
C SER A 152 -8.41 -12.63 7.58
N ARG A 153 -7.25 -12.46 8.20
CA ARG A 153 -7.10 -12.26 9.65
C ARG A 153 -7.00 -10.79 10.06
N THR A 154 -7.02 -9.89 9.08
CA THR A 154 -6.85 -8.45 9.34
C THR A 154 -7.99 -7.87 10.18
N ARG A 155 -7.68 -6.84 10.96
CA ARG A 155 -8.65 -5.96 11.61
C ARG A 155 -8.89 -4.66 10.84
N ALA A 156 -8.13 -4.45 9.75
CA ALA A 156 -8.27 -3.30 8.90
C ALA A 156 -9.56 -3.36 8.07
N ARG A 157 -10.12 -2.20 7.74
CA ARG A 157 -11.02 -2.07 6.59
C ARG A 157 -10.18 -2.08 5.31
N VAL A 158 -10.64 -2.76 4.27
CA VAL A 158 -9.83 -2.99 3.06
C VAL A 158 -10.50 -2.37 1.83
N LEU A 159 -9.75 -1.53 1.11
CA LEU A 159 -10.09 -1.08 -0.24
C LEU A 159 -9.28 -1.85 -1.26
N LEU A 160 -9.96 -2.44 -2.23
CA LEU A 160 -9.39 -3.07 -3.41
C LEU A 160 -9.62 -2.15 -4.61
N ILE A 161 -8.56 -1.70 -5.27
CA ILE A 161 -8.68 -0.72 -6.36
C ILE A 161 -7.92 -1.23 -7.60
N TRP A 162 -8.60 -1.22 -8.76
CA TRP A 162 -8.05 -1.75 -10.01
C TRP A 162 -8.35 -0.85 -11.20
N GLY A 163 -7.46 -0.85 -12.18
CA GLY A 163 -7.69 -0.25 -13.47
C GLY A 163 -8.55 -1.18 -14.37
N SER A 164 -9.54 -0.61 -15.09
CA SER A 164 -10.35 -1.41 -16.02
C SER A 164 -9.57 -1.92 -17.24
N ARG A 165 -8.35 -1.40 -17.47
CA ARG A 165 -7.44 -1.82 -18.54
C ARG A 165 -6.13 -2.39 -18.01
N ASP A 166 -6.11 -2.86 -16.75
CA ASP A 166 -4.93 -3.53 -16.20
C ASP A 166 -4.71 -4.87 -16.90
N SER A 167 -3.67 -4.95 -17.73
CA SER A 167 -3.27 -6.16 -18.46
C SER A 167 -2.19 -6.96 -17.75
N GLN A 168 -1.63 -6.45 -16.63
CA GLN A 168 -0.55 -7.11 -15.89
C GLN A 168 -1.08 -7.94 -14.73
N VAL A 169 -2.00 -7.39 -13.95
CA VAL A 169 -2.65 -8.08 -12.83
C VAL A 169 -4.15 -8.13 -13.09
N PRO A 170 -4.69 -9.26 -13.55
CA PRO A 170 -6.09 -9.41 -13.89
C PRO A 170 -7.03 -9.09 -12.72
N PHE A 171 -8.20 -8.52 -13.02
CA PHE A 171 -9.20 -8.10 -12.03
C PHE A 171 -9.69 -9.23 -11.12
N GLU A 172 -9.61 -10.49 -11.57
CA GLU A 172 -9.92 -11.66 -10.78
C GLU A 172 -9.10 -11.74 -9.47
N ASN A 173 -7.96 -11.06 -9.39
CA ASN A 173 -7.21 -10.95 -8.13
C ASN A 173 -7.97 -10.10 -7.10
N ALA A 174 -8.66 -9.03 -7.52
CA ALA A 174 -9.54 -8.26 -6.64
C ALA A 174 -10.70 -9.11 -6.11
N GLU A 175 -11.33 -9.89 -7.01
CA GLU A 175 -12.44 -10.78 -6.64
C GLU A 175 -11.98 -11.86 -5.64
N ARG A 176 -10.79 -12.45 -5.83
CA ARG A 176 -10.20 -13.42 -4.89
C ARG A 176 -9.98 -12.81 -3.50
N TYR A 177 -9.40 -11.61 -3.42
CA TYR A 177 -9.25 -10.89 -2.15
C TYR A 177 -10.61 -10.59 -1.51
N ALA A 178 -11.56 -10.07 -2.26
CA ALA A 178 -12.89 -9.74 -1.76
C ALA A 178 -13.63 -10.97 -1.24
N ALA A 179 -13.50 -12.11 -1.93
CA ALA A 179 -14.11 -13.37 -1.51
C ALA A 179 -13.62 -13.83 -0.12
N VAL A 180 -12.29 -13.86 0.09
CA VAL A 180 -11.73 -14.27 1.41
C VAL A 180 -12.04 -13.26 2.50
N LEU A 181 -12.04 -11.96 2.21
CA LEU A 181 -12.41 -10.91 3.16
C LEU A 181 -13.87 -11.01 3.57
N SER A 182 -14.78 -11.21 2.61
CA SER A 182 -16.21 -11.37 2.87
C SER A 182 -16.50 -12.64 3.68
N GLN A 183 -15.84 -13.75 3.36
CA GLN A 183 -15.93 -14.99 4.11
C GLN A 183 -15.46 -14.81 5.57
N ALA A 184 -14.41 -14.03 5.77
CA ALA A 184 -13.87 -13.68 7.08
C ALA A 184 -14.65 -12.55 7.79
N ARG A 185 -15.70 -11.99 7.15
CA ARG A 185 -16.48 -10.84 7.64
C ARG A 185 -15.64 -9.58 7.84
N VAL A 186 -14.56 -9.41 7.09
CA VAL A 186 -13.75 -8.21 7.08
C VAL A 186 -14.41 -7.17 6.19
N PRO A 187 -14.66 -5.94 6.67
CA PRO A 187 -15.23 -4.86 5.86
C PRO A 187 -14.31 -4.55 4.67
N ASN A 188 -14.85 -4.69 3.46
CA ASN A 188 -14.09 -4.44 2.23
C ASN A 188 -14.95 -3.79 1.14
N ARG A 189 -14.27 -3.15 0.19
CA ARG A 189 -14.89 -2.52 -0.98
C ARG A 189 -13.99 -2.71 -2.19
N ILE A 190 -14.57 -3.03 -3.35
CA ILE A 190 -13.88 -3.00 -4.65
C ILE A 190 -14.25 -1.71 -5.37
N VAL A 191 -13.26 -1.06 -5.98
CA VAL A 191 -13.44 0.09 -6.87
C VAL A 191 -12.64 -0.15 -8.14
N THR A 192 -13.30 -0.06 -9.29
CA THR A 192 -12.67 -0.08 -10.60
C THR A 192 -12.51 1.34 -11.12
N ILE A 193 -11.31 1.70 -11.55
CA ILE A 193 -11.01 2.99 -12.16
C ILE A 193 -11.07 2.84 -13.68
N GLU A 194 -12.06 3.45 -14.27
CA GLU A 194 -12.31 3.34 -15.71
C GLU A 194 -11.16 3.95 -16.53
N GLY A 195 -10.72 3.22 -17.55
CA GLY A 195 -9.63 3.61 -18.44
C GLY A 195 -8.23 3.53 -17.83
N ALA A 196 -8.08 3.16 -16.56
CA ALA A 196 -6.77 3.01 -15.93
C ALA A 196 -6.07 1.73 -16.36
N ASP A 197 -4.78 1.82 -16.64
CA ASP A 197 -3.85 0.71 -16.76
C ASP A 197 -3.28 0.28 -15.40
N HIS A 198 -2.30 -0.62 -15.40
CA HIS A 198 -1.66 -1.12 -14.18
C HIS A 198 -1.01 -0.03 -13.31
N ASP A 199 -0.39 0.96 -13.94
CA ASP A 199 0.31 2.06 -13.26
C ASP A 199 -0.56 3.30 -13.03
N PHE A 200 -1.86 3.24 -13.38
CA PHE A 200 -2.76 4.38 -13.35
C PHE A 200 -2.18 5.58 -14.11
N ALA A 201 -1.49 5.32 -15.25
CA ALA A 201 -0.75 6.31 -16.01
C ALA A 201 -1.62 7.42 -16.62
N PRO A 202 -2.85 7.16 -17.14
CA PRO A 202 -3.72 8.22 -17.62
C PRO A 202 -4.07 9.22 -16.51
N ALA A 203 -3.82 10.53 -16.75
CA ALA A 203 -3.93 11.56 -15.72
C ALA A 203 -5.30 11.62 -15.02
N GLY A 204 -6.40 11.50 -15.78
CA GLY A 204 -7.76 11.47 -15.21
C GLY A 204 -8.02 10.24 -14.37
N ALA A 205 -7.54 9.07 -14.78
CA ALA A 205 -7.65 7.83 -14.03
C ALA A 205 -6.82 7.90 -12.75
N ARG A 206 -5.58 8.42 -12.83
CA ARG A 206 -4.73 8.63 -11.66
C ARG A 206 -5.35 9.58 -10.65
N ALA A 207 -5.92 10.71 -11.10
CA ALA A 207 -6.61 11.65 -10.22
C ALA A 207 -7.76 10.99 -9.48
N LYS A 208 -8.59 10.21 -10.20
CA LYS A 208 -9.74 9.49 -9.58
C LYS A 208 -9.26 8.42 -8.59
N MET A 209 -8.22 7.67 -8.92
CA MET A 209 -7.62 6.67 -8.02
C MET A 209 -7.12 7.34 -6.74
N THR A 210 -6.32 8.42 -6.84
CA THR A 210 -5.74 9.08 -5.66
C THR A 210 -6.80 9.75 -4.78
N GLU A 211 -7.83 10.36 -5.37
CA GLU A 211 -9.00 10.88 -4.65
C GLU A 211 -9.69 9.75 -3.85
N THR A 212 -10.01 8.64 -4.51
CA THR A 212 -10.67 7.49 -3.88
C THR A 212 -9.86 6.92 -2.72
N VAL A 213 -8.54 6.77 -2.90
CA VAL A 213 -7.62 6.29 -1.86
C VAL A 213 -7.58 7.27 -0.67
N ALA A 214 -7.46 8.56 -0.94
CA ALA A 214 -7.35 9.59 0.09
C ALA A 214 -8.64 9.71 0.93
N GLU A 215 -9.80 9.71 0.29
CA GLU A 215 -11.11 9.71 0.95
C GLU A 215 -11.26 8.48 1.86
N TRP A 216 -11.02 7.29 1.30
CA TRP A 216 -11.12 6.04 2.06
C TRP A 216 -10.21 6.01 3.28
N MET A 217 -8.95 6.40 3.11
CA MET A 217 -7.98 6.41 4.20
C MET A 217 -8.37 7.39 5.28
N ARG A 218 -8.76 8.62 4.90
CA ARG A 218 -9.22 9.64 5.85
C ARG A 218 -10.42 9.15 6.66
N GLU A 219 -11.47 8.71 5.99
CA GLU A 219 -12.70 8.23 6.65
C GLU A 219 -12.42 7.08 7.62
N THR A 220 -11.58 6.13 7.20
CA THR A 220 -11.28 4.94 8.00
C THR A 220 -10.38 5.27 9.19
N LEU A 221 -9.42 6.19 9.06
CA LEU A 221 -8.51 6.55 10.14
C LEU A 221 -9.11 7.56 11.12
N GLN A 222 -10.17 8.30 10.73
CA GLN A 222 -10.89 9.18 11.64
C GLN A 222 -11.88 8.44 12.56
N ALA A 223 -12.42 7.30 12.09
CA ALA A 223 -13.35 6.47 12.85
C ALA A 223 -12.64 5.76 14.02
#